data_cf964190c8933f6c0218100cf6159188
#
_entry.id   cf964190c8933f6c0218100cf6159188
#
_cell.length_a   1.000
_cell.length_b   1.000
_cell.length_c   1.000
_cell.angle_alpha   90.00
_cell.angle_beta   90.00
_cell.angle_gamma   90.00
#
_symmetry.space_group_name_H-M   'P 1'
#
loop_
_entity.id
_entity.type
_entity.pdbx_description
1 polymer ?
#
loop_
_entity_poly.entity_id
_entity_poly.type
_entity_poly.pdbx_seq_one_letter_code
_entity_poly.pdbx_strand_id
1 'polypeptide(L)'
;MEWKDNPLIFSVAYNSFVFEEKLVKKGGNKRGFIEAEDKLDKGAIESIKRAWNNLYSNNTDNVVVLNKGAKFKESSNTSVEMQLNENKASNAKDICGMFGFSSRILYGEATEEDRKEYINAVMSLLNVIETALDKDLLTEREKESFYFAFDTKELTRGSLKERYE
;
A
#
# COMPACT_ATOMS: atom_id res chain seq x y z
N MET A 1 -14.01 -16.12 -1.28
CA MET A 1 -12.70 -16.20 -0.58
C MET A 1 -12.81 -15.25 0.62
N GLU A 2 -12.81 -15.80 1.83
CA GLU A 2 -12.95 -14.94 3.01
C GLU A 2 -11.63 -14.22 3.28
N TRP A 3 -11.69 -12.94 3.65
CA TRP A 3 -10.50 -12.14 4.01
C TRP A 3 -9.67 -12.78 5.15
N LYS A 4 -10.29 -13.64 5.98
CA LYS A 4 -9.65 -14.41 7.03
C LYS A 4 -8.68 -15.47 6.50
N ASP A 5 -8.88 -15.90 5.26
CA ASP A 5 -8.08 -16.97 4.65
C ASP A 5 -6.76 -16.47 4.05
N ASN A 6 -6.57 -15.15 3.99
CA ASN A 6 -5.36 -14.58 3.37
C ASN A 6 -4.76 -13.39 4.15
N PRO A 7 -4.44 -13.56 5.45
CA PRO A 7 -3.86 -12.48 6.26
C PRO A 7 -2.48 -12.04 5.75
N LEU A 8 -1.80 -12.87 4.95
CA LEU A 8 -0.48 -12.58 4.41
C LEU A 8 -0.49 -11.43 3.41
N ILE A 9 -1.52 -11.29 2.57
CA ILE A 9 -1.61 -10.20 1.58
C ILE A 9 -1.62 -8.85 2.30
N PHE A 10 -2.45 -8.70 3.34
CA PHE A 10 -2.50 -7.47 4.12
C PHE A 10 -1.21 -7.22 4.89
N SER A 11 -0.59 -8.27 5.44
CA SER A 11 0.69 -8.19 6.13
C SER A 11 1.80 -7.74 5.19
N VAL A 12 1.88 -8.30 4.00
CA VAL A 12 2.88 -7.91 2.98
C VAL A 12 2.66 -6.47 2.54
N ALA A 13 1.42 -6.08 2.23
CA ALA A 13 1.09 -4.71 1.85
C ALA A 13 1.48 -3.73 2.96
N TYR A 14 1.09 -3.99 4.21
CA TYR A 14 1.44 -3.15 5.36
C TYR A 14 2.95 -3.03 5.55
N ASN A 15 3.68 -4.14 5.53
CA ASN A 15 5.14 -4.11 5.70
C ASN A 15 5.85 -3.39 4.53
N SER A 16 5.30 -3.45 3.32
CA SER A 16 5.80 -2.69 2.18
C SER A 16 5.67 -1.18 2.41
N PHE A 17 4.54 -0.72 2.93
CA PHE A 17 4.35 0.69 3.29
C PHE A 17 5.26 1.14 4.44
N VAL A 18 5.41 0.32 5.48
CA VAL A 18 6.32 0.60 6.60
C VAL A 18 7.78 0.67 6.14
N PHE A 19 8.17 -0.20 5.23
CA PHE A 19 9.51 -0.16 4.64
C PHE A 19 9.73 1.12 3.84
N GLU A 20 8.78 1.50 3.01
CA GLU A 20 8.82 2.72 2.20
C GLU A 20 8.86 3.99 3.08
N GLU A 21 8.03 4.05 4.11
CA GLU A 21 8.06 5.13 5.09
C GLU A 21 9.46 5.30 5.71
N LYS A 22 10.08 4.19 6.11
CA LYS A 22 11.46 4.21 6.65
C LYS A 22 12.47 4.66 5.61
N LEU A 23 12.26 4.27 4.34
CA LEU A 23 13.13 4.67 3.23
C LEU A 23 13.06 6.18 3.03
N VAL A 24 11.85 6.74 2.96
CA VAL A 24 11.61 8.18 2.78
C VAL A 24 12.15 8.98 3.96
N LYS A 25 11.87 8.55 5.19
CA LYS A 25 12.37 9.21 6.42
C LYS A 25 13.89 9.24 6.51
N LYS A 26 14.56 8.25 5.95
CA LYS A 26 16.04 8.16 5.93
C LYS A 26 16.69 8.83 4.70
N GLY A 27 15.92 9.57 3.90
CA GLY A 27 16.47 10.24 2.70
C GLY A 27 16.85 9.31 1.55
N GLY A 28 16.17 8.16 1.47
CA GLY A 28 16.43 7.14 0.45
C GLY A 28 17.34 6.00 0.95
N ASN A 29 17.41 4.94 0.16
CA ASN A 29 18.22 3.76 0.49
C ASN A 29 19.62 3.90 -0.11
N LYS A 30 20.39 4.87 0.35
CA LYS A 30 21.79 5.03 -0.08
C LYS A 30 22.69 3.99 0.62
N ARG A 31 22.46 2.74 0.31
CA ARG A 31 23.38 1.67 0.73
C ARG A 31 24.57 1.67 -0.21
N GLY A 32 25.73 1.50 0.36
CA GLY A 32 26.97 1.40 -0.37
C GLY A 32 28.07 0.87 0.50
N PHE A 33 29.24 0.75 -0.06
CA PHE A 33 30.45 0.37 0.67
C PHE A 33 31.51 1.43 0.48
N ILE A 34 32.34 1.57 1.47
CA ILE A 34 33.54 2.40 1.40
C ILE A 34 34.70 1.47 1.11
N GLU A 35 35.29 1.63 -0.08
CA GLU A 35 36.54 0.97 -0.42
C GLU A 35 37.70 1.84 0.05
N ALA A 36 38.63 1.26 0.76
CA ALA A 36 39.88 1.89 1.13
C ALA A 36 41.05 1.14 0.49
N GLU A 37 42.03 1.89 -0.01
CA GLU A 37 43.23 1.32 -0.63
C GLU A 37 44.11 0.63 0.41
N ASP A 38 44.11 1.15 1.64
CA ASP A 38 44.87 0.59 2.75
C ASP A 38 43.97 0.02 3.83
N LYS A 39 44.53 -0.89 4.66
CA LYS A 39 43.82 -1.48 5.81
C LYS A 39 43.53 -0.41 6.86
N LEU A 40 42.25 -0.15 7.07
CA LEU A 40 41.79 0.77 8.12
C LEU A 40 41.91 0.13 9.49
N ASP A 41 42.34 0.91 10.47
CA ASP A 41 42.29 0.52 11.87
C ASP A 41 40.84 0.57 12.41
N LYS A 42 40.62 0.00 13.62
CA LYS A 42 39.27 -0.03 14.22
C LYS A 42 38.75 1.39 14.52
N GLY A 43 39.62 2.33 14.89
CA GLY A 43 39.24 3.70 15.23
C GLY A 43 38.80 4.47 13.98
N ALA A 44 39.47 4.29 12.85
CA ALA A 44 39.10 4.89 11.59
C ALA A 44 37.75 4.33 11.08
N ILE A 45 37.52 3.02 11.20
CA ILE A 45 36.25 2.37 10.82
C ILE A 45 35.10 2.95 11.66
N GLU A 46 35.27 3.07 12.98
CA GLU A 46 34.26 3.62 13.88
C GLU A 46 33.97 5.10 13.60
N SER A 47 34.98 5.88 13.27
CA SER A 47 34.84 7.30 12.92
C SER A 47 34.06 7.47 11.61
N ILE A 48 34.36 6.66 10.59
CA ILE A 48 33.62 6.67 9.32
C ILE A 48 32.16 6.25 9.53
N LYS A 49 31.91 5.19 10.31
CA LYS A 49 30.54 4.76 10.64
C LYS A 49 29.74 5.84 11.34
N ARG A 50 30.35 6.57 12.31
CA ARG A 50 29.70 7.68 13.02
C ARG A 50 29.37 8.83 12.07
N ALA A 51 30.34 9.26 11.25
CA ALA A 51 30.12 10.32 10.27
C ALA A 51 29.00 9.96 9.28
N TRP A 52 28.98 8.70 8.84
CA TRP A 52 27.95 8.19 7.95
C TRP A 52 26.55 8.17 8.61
N ASN A 53 26.46 7.68 9.84
CA ASN A 53 25.20 7.66 10.59
C ASN A 53 24.69 9.09 10.88
N ASN A 54 25.55 10.03 11.17
CA ASN A 54 25.18 11.42 11.40
C ASN A 54 24.63 12.08 10.14
N LEU A 55 25.22 11.80 8.98
CA LEU A 55 24.72 12.28 7.68
C LEU A 55 23.27 11.87 7.43
N TYR A 56 22.89 10.64 7.83
CA TYR A 56 21.56 10.09 7.58
C TYR A 56 20.56 10.31 8.73
N SER A 57 21.03 10.63 9.93
CA SER A 57 20.15 10.87 11.08
C SER A 57 19.81 12.34 11.30
N ASN A 58 20.73 13.25 10.93
CA ASN A 58 20.55 14.69 11.06
C ASN A 58 20.60 15.33 9.67
N ASN A 59 19.50 15.85 9.22
CA ASN A 59 19.31 16.51 7.92
C ASN A 59 20.17 17.79 7.72
N THR A 60 21.18 18.02 8.57
CA THR A 60 21.97 19.27 8.61
C THR A 60 23.29 19.20 7.86
N ASP A 61 23.90 18.02 7.75
CA ASP A 61 25.20 17.88 7.08
C ASP A 61 25.06 16.98 5.82
N ASN A 62 25.04 17.61 4.67
CA ASN A 62 24.84 16.92 3.40
C ASN A 62 26.12 16.33 2.76
N VAL A 63 27.26 16.36 3.45
CA VAL A 63 28.54 15.91 2.88
C VAL A 63 29.36 15.10 3.87
N VAL A 64 29.76 13.90 3.47
CA VAL A 64 30.79 13.12 4.18
C VAL A 64 32.12 13.35 3.48
N VAL A 65 33.11 13.86 4.20
CA VAL A 65 34.47 13.99 3.71
C VAL A 65 35.21 12.68 3.96
N LEU A 66 35.64 12.03 2.88
CA LEU A 66 36.47 10.84 2.93
C LEU A 66 37.96 11.21 2.78
N ASN A 67 38.83 10.53 3.52
CA ASN A 67 40.26 10.71 3.38
C ASN A 67 40.77 10.17 2.03
N LYS A 68 41.98 10.64 1.61
CA LYS A 68 42.65 10.16 0.41
C LYS A 68 42.79 8.62 0.46
N GLY A 69 42.38 7.96 -0.60
CA GLY A 69 42.38 6.48 -0.69
C GLY A 69 41.06 5.80 -0.28
N ALA A 70 40.06 6.55 0.20
CA ALA A 70 38.73 6.01 0.45
C ALA A 70 37.74 6.47 -0.62
N LYS A 71 37.01 5.55 -1.23
CA LYS A 71 35.98 5.83 -2.25
C LYS A 71 34.67 5.22 -1.81
N PHE A 72 33.58 6.02 -1.93
CA PHE A 72 32.24 5.48 -1.76
C PHE A 72 31.76 4.87 -3.08
N LYS A 73 31.33 3.64 -3.01
CA LYS A 73 30.61 2.97 -4.10
C LYS A 73 29.17 2.76 -3.69
N GLU A 74 28.28 3.40 -4.42
CA GLU A 74 26.85 3.22 -4.23
C GLU A 74 26.44 1.81 -4.69
N SER A 75 25.72 1.10 -3.84
CA SER A 75 25.06 -0.15 -4.24
C SER A 75 23.85 0.23 -5.10
N SER A 76 23.82 -0.19 -6.35
CA SER A 76 22.73 0.15 -7.26
C SER A 76 21.40 -0.38 -6.72
N ASN A 77 20.53 0.53 -6.27
CA ASN A 77 19.22 0.21 -5.68
C ASN A 77 18.06 0.38 -6.67
N THR A 78 18.34 0.65 -7.93
CA THR A 78 17.32 0.87 -8.98
C THR A 78 16.32 -0.30 -9.05
N SER A 79 16.78 -1.53 -8.83
CA SER A 79 15.90 -2.71 -8.82
C SER A 79 14.96 -2.75 -7.61
N VAL A 80 15.38 -2.27 -6.44
CA VAL A 80 14.55 -2.28 -5.22
C VAL A 80 13.43 -1.25 -5.32
N GLU A 81 13.71 -0.07 -5.86
CA GLU A 81 12.70 0.98 -6.05
C GLU A 81 11.68 0.60 -7.13
N MET A 82 12.12 0.01 -8.23
CA MET A 82 11.23 -0.54 -9.26
C MET A 82 10.35 -1.66 -8.70
N GLN A 83 10.93 -2.61 -7.94
CA GLN A 83 10.19 -3.69 -7.29
C GLN A 83 9.17 -3.18 -6.26
N LEU A 84 9.44 -2.08 -5.55
CA LEU A 84 8.48 -1.49 -4.62
C LEU A 84 7.24 -0.96 -5.34
N ASN A 85 7.40 -0.30 -6.48
CA ASN A 85 6.28 0.20 -7.27
C ASN A 85 5.47 -0.95 -7.91
N GLU A 86 6.14 -1.97 -8.42
CA GLU A 86 5.50 -3.17 -8.95
C GLU A 86 4.74 -3.92 -7.85
N ASN A 87 5.33 -4.07 -6.66
CA ASN A 87 4.68 -4.70 -5.52
C ASN A 87 3.45 -3.93 -5.03
N LYS A 88 3.47 -2.57 -5.05
CA LYS A 88 2.29 -1.76 -4.73
C LYS A 88 1.14 -2.03 -5.68
N ALA A 89 1.41 -2.01 -6.97
CA ALA A 89 0.40 -2.28 -7.99
C ALA A 89 -0.16 -3.70 -7.86
N SER A 90 0.71 -4.69 -7.62
CA SER A 90 0.29 -6.07 -7.39
C SER A 90 -0.54 -6.21 -6.12
N ASN A 91 -0.08 -5.66 -4.99
CA ASN A 91 -0.82 -5.70 -3.72
C ASN A 91 -2.21 -5.04 -3.85
N ALA A 92 -2.29 -3.89 -4.54
CA ALA A 92 -3.57 -3.22 -4.77
C ALA A 92 -4.52 -4.09 -5.61
N LYS A 93 -3.99 -4.75 -6.65
CA LYS A 93 -4.76 -5.66 -7.50
C LYS A 93 -5.27 -6.87 -6.70
N ASP A 94 -4.40 -7.47 -5.88
CA ASP A 94 -4.75 -8.63 -5.07
C ASP A 94 -5.81 -8.28 -4.01
N ILE A 95 -5.65 -7.13 -3.34
CA ILE A 95 -6.62 -6.66 -2.34
C ILE A 95 -7.97 -6.37 -3.01
N CYS A 96 -8.01 -5.63 -4.12
CA CYS A 96 -9.24 -5.35 -4.84
C CYS A 96 -9.92 -6.65 -5.34
N GLY A 97 -9.13 -7.61 -5.82
CA GLY A 97 -9.62 -8.92 -6.24
C GLY A 97 -10.27 -9.72 -5.11
N MET A 98 -9.80 -9.58 -3.87
CA MET A 98 -10.44 -10.20 -2.69
C MET A 98 -11.84 -9.64 -2.42
N PHE A 99 -12.07 -8.37 -2.77
CA PHE A 99 -13.38 -7.71 -2.64
C PHE A 99 -14.23 -7.83 -3.91
N GLY A 100 -13.73 -8.50 -4.95
CA GLY A 100 -14.49 -8.79 -6.18
C GLY A 100 -14.62 -7.61 -7.15
N PHE A 101 -13.64 -6.69 -7.16
CA PHE A 101 -13.63 -5.59 -8.13
C PHE A 101 -12.22 -5.27 -8.66
N SER A 102 -12.16 -4.56 -9.77
CA SER A 102 -10.91 -4.20 -10.45
C SER A 102 -10.17 -3.06 -9.73
N SER A 103 -8.84 -3.17 -9.61
CA SER A 103 -7.98 -2.11 -9.07
C SER A 103 -7.97 -0.83 -9.93
N ARG A 104 -8.41 -0.87 -11.19
CA ARG A 104 -8.52 0.30 -12.07
C ARG A 104 -9.40 1.40 -11.49
N ILE A 105 -10.35 1.04 -10.62
CA ILE A 105 -11.19 2.00 -9.88
C ILE A 105 -10.36 2.95 -9.02
N LEU A 106 -9.29 2.46 -8.39
CA LEU A 106 -8.43 3.27 -7.52
C LEU A 106 -7.60 4.31 -8.29
N TYR A 107 -7.34 4.04 -9.56
CA TYR A 107 -6.49 4.89 -10.40
C TYR A 107 -7.27 5.80 -11.36
N GLY A 108 -8.60 5.75 -11.32
CA GLY A 108 -9.45 6.55 -12.23
C GLY A 108 -9.49 6.03 -13.67
N GLU A 109 -9.05 4.80 -13.90
CA GLU A 109 -8.97 4.14 -15.21
C GLU A 109 -10.09 3.12 -15.42
N ALA A 110 -11.12 3.17 -14.56
CA ALA A 110 -12.20 2.22 -14.55
C ALA A 110 -13.05 2.31 -15.82
N THR A 111 -13.32 1.16 -16.41
CA THR A 111 -14.32 0.99 -17.48
C THR A 111 -15.72 0.91 -16.87
N GLU A 112 -16.74 0.94 -17.73
CA GLU A 112 -18.14 0.75 -17.30
C GLU A 112 -18.37 -0.64 -16.69
N GLU A 113 -17.68 -1.63 -17.19
CA GLU A 113 -17.70 -3.00 -16.65
C GLU A 113 -17.06 -3.08 -15.26
N ASP A 114 -15.90 -2.44 -15.07
CA ASP A 114 -15.26 -2.33 -13.74
C ASP A 114 -16.17 -1.64 -12.71
N ARG A 115 -16.96 -0.65 -13.15
CA ARG A 115 -17.95 0.03 -12.28
C ARG A 115 -19.07 -0.89 -11.88
N LYS A 116 -19.60 -1.68 -12.81
CA LYS A 116 -20.64 -2.68 -12.53
C LYS A 116 -20.17 -3.73 -11.54
N GLU A 117 -18.94 -4.24 -11.74
CA GLU A 117 -18.33 -5.18 -10.79
C GLU A 117 -18.22 -4.57 -9.37
N TYR A 118 -17.75 -3.33 -9.29
CA TYR A 118 -17.65 -2.61 -8.01
C TYR A 118 -19.04 -2.45 -7.34
N ILE A 119 -20.06 -2.01 -8.10
CA ILE A 119 -21.42 -1.87 -7.59
C ILE A 119 -21.93 -3.22 -7.07
N ASN A 120 -21.72 -4.31 -7.81
CA ASN A 120 -22.14 -5.64 -7.41
C ASN A 120 -21.43 -6.10 -6.11
N ALA A 121 -20.13 -5.81 -5.97
CA ALA A 121 -19.37 -6.11 -4.76
C ALA A 121 -19.93 -5.34 -3.55
N VAL A 122 -20.20 -4.04 -3.73
CA VAL A 122 -20.81 -3.20 -2.67
C VAL A 122 -22.22 -3.69 -2.32
N MET A 123 -23.05 -3.98 -3.32
CA MET A 123 -24.41 -4.50 -3.09
C MET A 123 -24.39 -5.81 -2.32
N SER A 124 -23.47 -6.71 -2.65
CA SER A 124 -23.30 -7.96 -1.90
C SER A 124 -22.98 -7.71 -0.42
N LEU A 125 -22.11 -6.74 -0.12
CA LEU A 125 -21.78 -6.36 1.26
C LEU A 125 -22.98 -5.75 1.99
N LEU A 126 -23.71 -4.84 1.31
CA LEU A 126 -24.92 -4.21 1.88
C LEU A 126 -25.98 -5.26 2.22
N ASN A 127 -26.22 -6.24 1.36
CA ASN A 127 -27.17 -7.33 1.61
C ASN A 127 -26.79 -8.16 2.85
N VAL A 128 -25.50 -8.39 3.07
CA VAL A 128 -25.04 -9.09 4.29
C VAL A 128 -25.35 -8.27 5.54
N ILE A 129 -25.14 -6.96 5.48
CA ILE A 129 -25.46 -6.05 6.60
C ILE A 129 -26.97 -5.99 6.84
N GLU A 130 -27.79 -5.83 5.78
CA GLU A 130 -29.27 -5.86 5.88
C GLU A 130 -29.76 -7.14 6.55
N THR A 131 -29.26 -8.27 6.08
CA THR A 131 -29.61 -9.58 6.66
C THR A 131 -29.24 -9.69 8.14
N ALA A 132 -28.08 -9.15 8.53
CA ALA A 132 -27.66 -9.14 9.93
C ALA A 132 -28.54 -8.21 10.78
N LEU A 133 -28.90 -7.02 10.25
CA LEU A 133 -29.81 -6.07 10.94
C LEU A 133 -31.19 -6.68 11.12
N ASP A 134 -31.76 -7.30 10.09
CA ASP A 134 -33.06 -7.97 10.16
C ASP A 134 -33.06 -9.11 11.19
N LYS A 135 -31.97 -9.85 11.24
CA LYS A 135 -31.82 -10.97 12.17
C LYS A 135 -31.73 -10.50 13.62
N ASP A 136 -30.93 -9.48 13.89
CA ASP A 136 -30.50 -9.14 15.25
C ASP A 136 -31.35 -8.02 15.87
N LEU A 137 -31.99 -7.17 15.07
CA LEU A 137 -32.76 -6.01 15.57
C LEU A 137 -34.27 -6.18 15.48
N LEU A 138 -34.78 -7.02 14.58
CA LEU A 138 -36.23 -7.23 14.45
C LEU A 138 -36.67 -8.43 15.28
N THR A 139 -37.78 -8.27 15.99
CA THR A 139 -38.47 -9.40 16.64
C THR A 139 -39.14 -10.29 15.58
N GLU A 140 -39.46 -11.55 15.92
CA GLU A 140 -40.12 -12.48 14.99
C GLU A 140 -41.45 -11.95 14.40
N ARG A 141 -42.17 -11.13 15.15
CA ARG A 141 -43.41 -10.50 14.68
C ARG A 141 -43.13 -9.35 13.70
N GLU A 142 -42.09 -8.58 13.94
CA GLU A 142 -41.71 -7.45 13.10
C GLU A 142 -41.13 -7.90 11.76
N LYS A 143 -40.42 -9.03 11.70
CA LYS A 143 -39.91 -9.63 10.47
C LYS A 143 -40.97 -9.94 9.41
N GLU A 144 -42.24 -10.12 9.86
CA GLU A 144 -43.34 -10.34 8.92
C GLU A 144 -43.75 -9.07 8.16
N SER A 145 -43.45 -7.89 8.66
CA SER A 145 -43.94 -6.63 8.12
C SER A 145 -42.85 -5.58 7.86
N PHE A 146 -41.66 -5.75 8.42
CA PHE A 146 -40.56 -4.78 8.35
C PHE A 146 -39.28 -5.46 7.95
N TYR A 147 -38.43 -4.71 7.31
CA TYR A 147 -37.06 -5.09 6.93
C TYR A 147 -36.18 -3.85 6.87
N PHE A 148 -34.88 -4.01 7.06
CA PHE A 148 -33.91 -2.97 6.82
C PHE A 148 -33.44 -3.00 5.36
N ALA A 149 -33.38 -1.87 4.71
CA ALA A 149 -32.88 -1.73 3.36
C ALA A 149 -32.07 -0.45 3.20
N PHE A 150 -30.93 -0.53 2.52
CA PHE A 150 -30.17 0.65 2.12
C PHE A 150 -30.84 1.31 0.89
N ASP A 151 -30.90 2.63 0.87
CA ASP A 151 -31.26 3.35 -0.36
C ASP A 151 -30.05 3.39 -1.31
N THR A 152 -30.04 2.50 -2.29
CA THR A 152 -28.95 2.33 -3.25
C THR A 152 -29.17 3.05 -4.57
N LYS A 153 -30.21 3.88 -4.68
CA LYS A 153 -30.59 4.57 -5.93
C LYS A 153 -29.44 5.41 -6.51
N GLU A 154 -28.71 6.12 -5.67
CA GLU A 154 -27.58 6.93 -6.14
C GLU A 154 -26.39 6.07 -6.56
N LEU A 155 -26.16 4.93 -5.90
CA LEU A 155 -25.08 4.00 -6.22
C LEU A 155 -25.33 3.33 -7.58
N THR A 156 -26.59 2.96 -7.87
CA THR A 156 -26.98 2.24 -9.07
C THR A 156 -27.34 3.17 -10.25
N ARG A 157 -27.38 4.48 -10.00
CA ARG A 157 -27.58 5.46 -11.08
C ARG A 157 -26.43 5.38 -12.06
N GLY A 158 -26.75 5.03 -13.32
CA GLY A 158 -25.83 5.06 -14.44
C GLY A 158 -25.20 6.45 -14.66
N SER A 159 -24.19 6.50 -15.50
CA SER A 159 -23.56 7.75 -15.92
C SER A 159 -24.59 8.71 -16.53
N LEU A 160 -24.30 10.02 -16.52
CA LEU A 160 -25.18 11.01 -17.16
C LEU A 160 -25.51 10.65 -18.61
N LYS A 161 -24.58 9.97 -19.30
CA LYS A 161 -24.75 9.51 -20.69
C LYS A 161 -25.81 8.42 -20.81
N GLU A 162 -25.80 7.42 -19.92
CA GLU A 162 -26.82 6.35 -19.89
C GLU A 162 -28.22 6.82 -19.48
N ARG A 163 -28.32 8.03 -18.91
CA ARG A 163 -29.62 8.65 -18.53
C ARG A 163 -30.30 9.36 -19.69
N TYR A 164 -29.59 9.73 -20.73
CA TYR A 164 -30.08 10.56 -21.84
C TYR A 164 -30.01 9.87 -23.19
N GLU A 165 -29.53 8.62 -23.24
CA GLU A 165 -29.70 7.70 -24.36
C GLU A 165 -30.94 6.80 -24.17
#